data_1ad0e47a461efc0ec06db9bbae68afeb
#
_entry.id   1ad0e47a461efc0ec06db9bbae68afeb
#
_cell.length_a   1.000
_cell.length_b   1.000
_cell.length_c   1.000
_cell.angle_alpha   90.00
_cell.angle_beta   90.00
_cell.angle_gamma   90.00
#
_symmetry.space_group_name_H-M   'P 1'
#
loop_
_entity.id
_entity.type
_entity.pdbx_description
1 polymer ?
#
loop_
_entity_poly.entity_id
_entity_poly.type
_entity_poly.pdbx_seq_one_letter_code
_entity_poly.pdbx_strand_id
1 'polypeptide(L)'
;MRPLFTVHAGEFIVGEFIEQTFRNLNVWLPSKDTGIDFLVTDKKNKSTVSLQVKLSRDYRQPEAVDDFQQGLVAAGWLTLSHEKIEKSQANYWVFVLVSNERKWTPHFIVIKPVDLLARLRRIHGNKRSYHFYPWIINTNDNSRIALQGRGLNANERLSLMRDGIKDEDRNFTTFLENWSALEKLNKII
;
A
#
# COMPACT_ATOMS: atom_id res chain seq x y z
N MET A 1 10.39 -24.44 -17.89
CA MET A 1 11.19 -24.09 -16.69
C MET A 1 10.70 -22.74 -16.23
N ARG A 2 10.16 -22.60 -15.01
CA ARG A 2 9.83 -21.27 -14.47
C ARG A 2 11.16 -20.56 -14.18
N PRO A 3 11.33 -19.26 -14.55
CA PRO A 3 12.54 -18.54 -14.20
C PRO A 3 12.70 -18.57 -12.66
N LEU A 4 13.92 -18.82 -12.19
CA LEU A 4 14.25 -18.86 -10.76
C LEU A 4 13.97 -17.53 -10.06
N PHE A 5 14.01 -16.43 -10.82
CA PHE A 5 13.73 -15.08 -10.32
C PHE A 5 12.84 -14.37 -11.33
N THR A 6 11.64 -14.03 -10.91
CA THR A 6 10.74 -13.14 -11.65
C THR A 6 10.44 -11.96 -10.75
N VAL A 7 11.01 -10.81 -11.05
CA VAL A 7 10.69 -9.55 -10.38
C VAL A 7 9.48 -8.94 -11.09
N HIS A 8 8.38 -8.74 -10.36
CA HIS A 8 7.22 -8.06 -10.88
C HIS A 8 7.40 -6.54 -10.80
N ALA A 9 6.66 -5.79 -11.62
CA ALA A 9 6.79 -4.33 -11.68
C ALA A 9 6.64 -3.65 -10.31
N GLY A 10 5.72 -4.11 -9.46
CA GLY A 10 5.56 -3.58 -8.10
C GLY A 10 6.77 -3.84 -7.20
N GLU A 11 7.36 -5.02 -7.31
CA GLU A 11 8.57 -5.37 -6.57
C GLU A 11 9.75 -4.52 -7.03
N PHE A 12 9.93 -4.33 -8.34
CA PHE A 12 10.98 -3.45 -8.87
C PHE A 12 10.87 -2.04 -8.29
N ILE A 13 9.66 -1.45 -8.30
CA ILE A 13 9.41 -0.10 -7.77
C ILE A 13 9.77 -0.01 -6.28
N VAL A 14 9.34 -1.00 -5.48
CA VAL A 14 9.63 -1.01 -4.03
C VAL A 14 11.11 -1.24 -3.77
N GLY A 15 11.74 -2.18 -4.47
CA GLY A 15 13.17 -2.44 -4.35
C GLY A 15 14.02 -1.21 -4.67
N GLU A 16 13.75 -0.57 -5.80
CA GLU A 16 14.43 0.67 -6.22
C GLU A 16 14.23 1.79 -5.19
N PHE A 17 13.00 1.98 -4.70
CA PHE A 17 12.71 2.96 -3.65
C PHE A 17 13.53 2.71 -2.37
N ILE A 18 13.59 1.45 -1.92
CA ILE A 18 14.35 1.09 -0.70
C ILE A 18 15.84 1.36 -0.89
N GLU A 19 16.43 0.94 -2.01
CA GLU A 19 17.86 1.15 -2.30
C GLU A 19 18.23 2.62 -2.41
N GLN A 20 17.37 3.44 -3.02
CA GLN A 20 17.61 4.88 -3.14
C GLN A 20 17.44 5.63 -1.82
N THR A 21 16.51 5.17 -0.95
CA THR A 21 16.14 5.89 0.27
C THR A 21 16.97 5.45 1.48
N PHE A 22 17.28 4.15 1.59
CA PHE A 22 17.87 3.55 2.80
C PHE A 22 19.26 2.95 2.51
N ARG A 23 20.31 3.75 2.60
CA ARG A 23 21.69 3.39 2.22
C ARG A 23 22.36 2.29 3.06
N ASN A 24 21.83 2.00 4.26
CA ASN A 24 22.39 1.01 5.18
C ASN A 24 21.56 -0.28 5.22
N LEU A 25 20.67 -0.48 4.25
CA LEU A 25 19.88 -1.70 4.13
C LEU A 25 20.33 -2.53 2.94
N ASN A 26 20.21 -3.85 3.09
CA ASN A 26 20.35 -4.80 1.99
C ASN A 26 18.99 -5.36 1.63
N VAL A 27 18.70 -5.50 0.34
CA VAL A 27 17.46 -6.06 -0.18
C VAL A 27 17.74 -7.45 -0.77
N TRP A 28 17.02 -8.46 -0.29
CA TRP A 28 17.15 -9.84 -0.72
C TRP A 28 15.85 -10.33 -1.36
N LEU A 29 15.98 -11.02 -2.48
CA LEU A 29 14.86 -11.66 -3.18
C LEU A 29 14.79 -13.13 -2.79
N PRO A 30 13.67 -13.63 -2.22
CA PRO A 30 13.47 -15.04 -1.98
C PRO A 30 13.44 -15.83 -3.30
N SER A 31 14.11 -16.97 -3.35
CA SER A 31 14.10 -17.85 -4.53
C SER A 31 12.78 -18.62 -4.70
N LYS A 32 11.95 -18.69 -3.67
CA LYS A 32 10.65 -19.35 -3.66
C LYS A 32 9.54 -18.38 -3.34
N ASP A 33 8.42 -18.48 -4.04
CA ASP A 33 7.19 -17.74 -3.69
C ASP A 33 6.57 -18.35 -2.43
N THR A 34 6.86 -17.72 -1.30
CA THR A 34 6.32 -18.04 0.02
C THR A 34 5.36 -16.97 0.55
N GLY A 35 4.98 -16.02 -0.31
CA GLY A 35 4.21 -14.83 0.09
C GLY A 35 5.09 -13.78 0.76
N ILE A 36 6.42 -13.87 0.60
CA ILE A 36 7.39 -12.84 0.91
C ILE A 36 8.10 -12.49 -0.39
N ASP A 37 8.05 -11.21 -0.79
CA ASP A 37 8.67 -10.73 -2.01
C ASP A 37 10.07 -10.15 -1.72
N PHE A 38 10.28 -9.60 -0.50
CA PHE A 38 11.57 -9.10 -0.03
C PHE A 38 11.89 -9.48 1.40
N LEU A 39 13.17 -9.75 1.64
CA LEU A 39 13.78 -9.67 2.96
C LEU A 39 14.70 -8.44 2.96
N VAL A 40 14.40 -7.47 3.81
CA VAL A 40 15.21 -6.27 3.98
C VAL A 40 15.98 -6.40 5.29
N THR A 41 17.31 -6.30 5.23
CA THR A 41 18.16 -6.48 6.40
C THR A 41 18.97 -5.22 6.70
N ASP A 42 19.40 -5.07 7.96
CA ASP A 42 20.44 -4.12 8.29
C ASP A 42 21.77 -4.47 7.60
N LYS A 43 22.72 -3.55 7.60
CA LYS A 43 24.02 -3.71 6.96
C LYS A 43 24.80 -4.95 7.40
N LYS A 44 24.60 -5.43 8.62
CA LYS A 44 25.26 -6.61 9.20
C LYS A 44 24.44 -7.90 9.03
N ASN A 45 23.26 -7.84 8.40
CA ASN A 45 22.32 -8.95 8.21
C ASN A 45 21.86 -9.62 9.53
N LYS A 46 21.78 -8.85 10.62
CA LYS A 46 21.36 -9.37 11.93
C LYS A 46 19.89 -9.19 12.21
N SER A 47 19.31 -8.12 11.69
CA SER A 47 17.89 -7.80 11.83
C SER A 47 17.22 -7.79 10.46
N THR A 48 15.99 -8.27 10.39
CA THR A 48 15.28 -8.45 9.12
C THR A 48 13.85 -7.94 9.22
N VAL A 49 13.38 -7.32 8.14
CA VAL A 49 11.97 -7.00 7.87
C VAL A 49 11.57 -7.68 6.57
N SER A 50 10.51 -8.48 6.59
CA SER A 50 9.97 -9.13 5.39
C SER A 50 8.78 -8.35 4.83
N LEU A 51 8.76 -8.20 3.50
CA LEU A 51 7.73 -7.45 2.78
C LEU A 51 7.02 -8.33 1.76
N GLN A 52 5.70 -8.14 1.64
CA GLN A 52 4.92 -8.62 0.50
C GLN A 52 4.40 -7.42 -0.29
N VAL A 53 4.61 -7.40 -1.60
CA VAL A 53 4.24 -6.28 -2.47
C VAL A 53 2.97 -6.61 -3.26
N LYS A 54 2.09 -5.63 -3.39
CA LYS A 54 0.89 -5.69 -4.20
C LYS A 54 0.79 -4.42 -5.06
N LEU A 55 0.96 -4.56 -6.36
CA LEU A 55 0.78 -3.47 -7.30
C LEU A 55 -0.66 -3.43 -7.78
N SER A 56 -1.27 -2.26 -7.79
CA SER A 56 -2.54 -1.99 -8.46
C SER A 56 -2.33 -1.12 -9.69
N ARG A 57 -3.10 -1.40 -10.75
CA ARG A 57 -3.26 -0.45 -11.84
C ARG A 57 -3.98 0.80 -11.32
N ASP A 58 -3.80 1.93 -12.00
CA ASP A 58 -4.60 3.13 -11.74
C ASP A 58 -6.05 2.90 -12.19
N TYR A 59 -6.99 3.13 -11.28
CA TYR A 59 -8.43 2.99 -11.51
C TYR A 59 -9.16 4.34 -11.44
N ARG A 60 -8.46 5.44 -11.60
CA ARG A 60 -9.10 6.75 -11.76
C ARG A 60 -9.91 6.77 -13.05
N GLN A 61 -11.06 7.44 -13.03
CA GLN A 61 -11.86 7.69 -14.21
C GLN A 61 -11.42 9.03 -14.82
N PRO A 62 -10.74 9.05 -15.97
CA PRO A 62 -10.18 10.28 -16.55
C PRO A 62 -11.24 11.32 -16.95
N GLU A 63 -12.49 10.85 -17.19
CA GLU A 63 -13.57 11.67 -17.74
C GLU A 63 -14.51 12.24 -16.66
N ALA A 64 -14.35 11.87 -15.40
CA ALA A 64 -15.21 12.36 -14.33
C ALA A 64 -14.68 13.70 -13.79
N VAL A 65 -15.41 14.79 -14.06
CA VAL A 65 -15.03 16.18 -13.78
C VAL A 65 -15.66 16.66 -12.46
N ASP A 66 -15.79 15.82 -11.46
CA ASP A 66 -16.22 16.27 -10.14
C ASP A 66 -15.01 16.63 -9.24
N ASP A 67 -15.25 17.45 -8.21
CA ASP A 67 -14.19 17.92 -7.30
C ASP A 67 -13.45 16.77 -6.64
N PHE A 68 -14.13 15.65 -6.37
CA PHE A 68 -13.51 14.46 -5.82
C PHE A 68 -12.47 13.86 -6.76
N GLN A 69 -12.78 13.76 -8.04
CA GLN A 69 -11.85 13.23 -9.05
C GLN A 69 -10.63 14.15 -9.25
N GLN A 70 -10.82 15.46 -9.13
CA GLN A 70 -9.71 16.42 -9.17
C GLN A 70 -8.75 16.26 -7.98
N GLY A 71 -9.28 15.95 -6.78
CA GLY A 71 -8.47 15.67 -5.59
C GLY A 71 -7.84 14.27 -5.57
N LEU A 72 -8.32 13.33 -6.43
CA LEU A 72 -7.87 11.95 -6.42
C LEU A 72 -6.48 11.80 -7.05
N VAL A 73 -5.47 11.59 -6.22
CA VAL A 73 -4.05 11.45 -6.63
C VAL A 73 -3.78 10.07 -7.24
N ALA A 74 -4.23 9.02 -6.56
CA ALA A 74 -4.08 7.64 -7.03
C ALA A 74 -5.24 6.77 -6.53
N ALA A 75 -5.63 5.79 -7.35
CA ALA A 75 -6.68 4.84 -7.01
C ALA A 75 -6.27 3.42 -7.39
N GLY A 76 -6.47 2.49 -6.48
CA GLY A 76 -6.20 1.08 -6.70
C GLY A 76 -7.45 0.21 -6.56
N TRP A 77 -7.34 -1.00 -7.13
CA TRP A 77 -8.31 -2.06 -6.97
C TRP A 77 -7.60 -3.40 -6.80
N LEU A 78 -7.79 -4.02 -5.63
CA LEU A 78 -7.21 -5.31 -5.32
C LEU A 78 -8.27 -6.25 -4.74
N THR A 79 -8.18 -7.52 -5.11
CA THR A 79 -8.93 -8.59 -4.45
C THR A 79 -7.98 -9.36 -3.54
N LEU A 80 -8.25 -9.34 -2.24
CA LEU A 80 -7.39 -9.89 -1.21
C LEU A 80 -8.06 -11.11 -0.57
N SER A 81 -7.37 -12.25 -0.54
CA SER A 81 -7.85 -13.43 0.18
C SER A 81 -7.69 -13.24 1.69
N HIS A 82 -8.76 -13.50 2.44
CA HIS A 82 -8.74 -13.50 3.90
C HIS A 82 -7.64 -14.44 4.43
N GLU A 83 -7.63 -15.67 3.94
CA GLU A 83 -6.67 -16.68 4.36
C GLU A 83 -5.21 -16.27 4.10
N LYS A 84 -4.94 -15.66 2.93
CA LYS A 84 -3.59 -15.17 2.60
C LYS A 84 -3.14 -14.04 3.50
N ILE A 85 -4.05 -13.15 3.93
CA ILE A 85 -3.71 -12.09 4.89
C ILE A 85 -3.47 -12.70 6.26
N GLU A 86 -4.38 -13.56 6.73
CA GLU A 86 -4.33 -14.16 8.07
C GLU A 86 -3.08 -15.04 8.28
N LYS A 87 -2.70 -15.82 7.26
CA LYS A 87 -1.52 -16.71 7.28
C LYS A 87 -0.25 -16.05 6.74
N SER A 88 -0.26 -14.74 6.51
CA SER A 88 0.90 -14.04 5.96
C SER A 88 2.10 -14.14 6.87
N GLN A 89 3.24 -14.52 6.30
CA GLN A 89 4.54 -14.56 6.97
C GLN A 89 5.31 -13.25 6.81
N ALA A 90 4.85 -12.33 5.96
CA ALA A 90 5.46 -11.03 5.79
C ALA A 90 5.16 -10.13 7.00
N ASN A 91 6.16 -9.37 7.44
CA ASN A 91 5.97 -8.38 8.50
C ASN A 91 5.04 -7.24 8.03
N TYR A 92 5.18 -6.83 6.77
CA TYR A 92 4.37 -5.77 6.17
C TYR A 92 3.94 -6.14 4.74
N TRP A 93 2.75 -5.68 4.39
CA TRP A 93 2.28 -5.60 3.00
C TRP A 93 2.48 -4.18 2.50
N VAL A 94 3.03 -4.07 1.30
CA VAL A 94 3.27 -2.81 0.60
C VAL A 94 2.35 -2.76 -0.61
N PHE A 95 1.33 -1.90 -0.55
CA PHE A 95 0.48 -1.63 -1.70
C PHE A 95 1.08 -0.48 -2.50
N VAL A 96 1.40 -0.75 -3.76
CA VAL A 96 1.94 0.23 -4.69
C VAL A 96 0.80 0.76 -5.54
N LEU A 97 0.57 2.07 -5.46
CA LEU A 97 -0.39 2.81 -6.25
C LEU A 97 0.37 3.78 -7.14
N VAL A 98 0.06 3.78 -8.42
CA VAL A 98 0.77 4.63 -9.38
C VAL A 98 -0.13 5.76 -9.82
N SER A 99 0.33 6.99 -9.66
CA SER A 99 -0.32 8.17 -10.22
C SER A 99 0.16 8.41 -11.65
N ASN A 100 -0.79 8.65 -12.57
CA ASN A 100 -0.50 9.04 -13.96
C ASN A 100 -0.47 10.56 -14.16
N GLU A 101 -0.42 11.34 -13.09
CA GLU A 101 -0.24 12.78 -13.20
C GLU A 101 1.16 13.08 -13.73
N ARG A 102 1.27 13.92 -14.75
CA ARG A 102 2.48 14.45 -15.43
C ARG A 102 3.81 13.70 -15.29
N LYS A 103 4.02 12.96 -14.18
CA LYS A 103 5.13 12.03 -13.93
C LYS A 103 4.58 10.80 -13.21
N TRP A 104 4.99 9.66 -13.68
CA TRP A 104 4.72 8.38 -13.05
C TRP A 104 5.29 8.37 -11.62
N THR A 105 4.43 8.55 -10.63
CA THR A 105 4.83 8.67 -9.22
C THR A 105 4.21 7.54 -8.42
N PRO A 106 5.01 6.63 -7.86
CA PRO A 106 4.51 5.61 -6.97
C PRO A 106 4.15 6.21 -5.60
N HIS A 107 3.09 5.67 -5.01
CA HIS A 107 2.69 5.90 -3.63
C HIS A 107 2.57 4.55 -2.92
N PHE A 108 2.91 4.53 -1.63
CA PHE A 108 2.98 3.30 -0.88
C PHE A 108 2.08 3.33 0.35
N ILE A 109 1.23 2.30 0.50
CA ILE A 109 0.55 2.02 1.77
C ILE A 109 1.27 0.83 2.40
N VAL A 110 1.93 1.05 3.53
CA VAL A 110 2.74 0.05 4.24
C VAL A 110 2.04 -0.33 5.53
N ILE A 111 1.52 -1.56 5.60
CA ILE A 111 0.64 -1.99 6.69
C ILE A 111 0.95 -3.43 7.11
N LYS A 112 0.83 -3.71 8.42
CA LYS A 112 0.92 -5.08 8.90
C LYS A 112 -0.31 -5.90 8.47
N PRO A 113 -0.15 -7.19 8.11
CA PRO A 113 -1.29 -8.05 7.73
C PRO A 113 -2.40 -8.08 8.78
N VAL A 114 -2.05 -8.10 10.06
CA VAL A 114 -3.03 -8.13 11.16
C VAL A 114 -3.88 -6.86 11.21
N ASP A 115 -3.28 -5.69 10.99
CA ASP A 115 -3.99 -4.40 11.00
C ASP A 115 -4.88 -4.27 9.76
N LEU A 116 -4.37 -4.71 8.60
CA LEU A 116 -5.14 -4.76 7.35
C LEU A 116 -6.39 -5.63 7.51
N LEU A 117 -6.23 -6.86 8.01
CA LEU A 117 -7.35 -7.80 8.19
C LEU A 117 -8.38 -7.28 9.19
N ALA A 118 -7.93 -6.70 10.29
CA ALA A 118 -8.81 -6.13 11.31
C ALA A 118 -9.68 -5.02 10.73
N ARG A 119 -9.11 -4.07 9.95
CA ARG A 119 -9.85 -3.00 9.29
C ARG A 119 -10.84 -3.54 8.25
N LEU A 120 -10.40 -4.45 7.37
CA LEU A 120 -11.26 -5.03 6.35
C LEU A 120 -12.43 -5.81 6.95
N ARG A 121 -12.23 -6.51 8.09
CA ARG A 121 -13.29 -7.21 8.82
C ARG A 121 -14.30 -6.21 9.41
N ARG A 122 -13.88 -5.09 9.98
CA ARG A 122 -14.78 -4.07 10.53
C ARG A 122 -15.61 -3.38 9.45
N ILE A 123 -14.99 -3.05 8.31
CA ILE A 123 -15.69 -2.39 7.19
C ILE A 123 -16.66 -3.32 6.46
N HIS A 124 -16.26 -4.59 6.22
CA HIS A 124 -16.96 -5.49 5.29
C HIS A 124 -17.53 -6.75 5.93
N GLY A 125 -17.33 -6.94 7.23
CA GLY A 125 -17.64 -8.19 7.92
C GLY A 125 -16.65 -9.31 7.60
N ASN A 126 -16.91 -10.50 8.13
CA ASN A 126 -16.05 -11.67 7.91
C ASN A 126 -16.36 -12.30 6.54
N LYS A 127 -15.44 -12.19 5.59
CA LYS A 127 -15.58 -12.69 4.22
C LYS A 127 -14.38 -13.52 3.81
N ARG A 128 -14.55 -14.43 2.84
CA ARG A 128 -13.43 -15.21 2.26
C ARG A 128 -12.47 -14.34 1.45
N SER A 129 -12.97 -13.26 0.85
CA SER A 129 -12.16 -12.31 0.11
C SER A 129 -12.67 -10.88 0.32
N TYR A 130 -11.78 -9.95 0.25
CA TYR A 130 -12.05 -8.52 0.38
C TYR A 130 -11.67 -7.80 -0.91
N HIS A 131 -12.51 -6.87 -1.33
CA HIS A 131 -12.13 -5.91 -2.35
C HIS A 131 -11.59 -4.67 -1.66
N PHE A 132 -10.31 -4.43 -1.80
CA PHE A 132 -9.61 -3.29 -1.26
C PHE A 132 -9.44 -2.25 -2.36
N TYR A 133 -10.08 -1.10 -2.19
CA TYR A 133 -10.01 0.05 -3.09
C TYR A 133 -9.26 1.18 -2.38
N PRO A 134 -7.92 1.12 -2.34
CA PRO A 134 -7.15 2.20 -1.75
C PRO A 134 -7.22 3.44 -2.65
N TRP A 135 -7.63 4.55 -2.06
CA TRP A 135 -7.61 5.86 -2.68
C TRP A 135 -6.65 6.77 -1.93
N ILE A 136 -5.91 7.59 -2.66
CA ILE A 136 -5.08 8.66 -2.13
C ILE A 136 -5.65 9.96 -2.68
N ILE A 137 -5.98 10.89 -1.78
CA ILE A 137 -6.70 12.13 -2.10
C ILE A 137 -5.95 13.30 -1.51
N ASN A 138 -5.85 14.39 -2.24
CA ASN A 138 -5.54 15.70 -1.69
C ASN A 138 -6.85 16.35 -1.23
N THR A 139 -6.92 16.73 0.03
CA THR A 139 -8.06 17.46 0.59
C THR A 139 -7.98 18.96 0.30
N ASN A 140 -9.03 19.72 0.58
CA ASN A 140 -9.09 21.14 0.29
C ASN A 140 -8.06 21.97 1.06
N ASP A 141 -7.55 21.48 2.19
CA ASP A 141 -6.45 22.07 2.96
C ASP A 141 -5.06 21.61 2.50
N ASN A 142 -4.98 20.93 1.32
CA ASN A 142 -3.77 20.34 0.75
C ASN A 142 -3.13 19.24 1.61
N SER A 143 -3.82 18.67 2.57
CA SER A 143 -3.35 17.47 3.23
C SER A 143 -3.58 16.25 2.33
N ARG A 144 -2.73 15.24 2.47
CA ARG A 144 -2.85 13.99 1.72
C ARG A 144 -3.36 12.89 2.63
N ILE A 145 -4.47 12.28 2.24
CA ILE A 145 -5.11 11.19 2.98
C ILE A 145 -5.17 9.92 2.15
N ALA A 146 -5.16 8.78 2.82
CA ALA A 146 -5.38 7.47 2.21
C ALA A 146 -6.57 6.77 2.87
N LEU A 147 -7.43 6.13 2.06
CA LEU A 147 -8.64 5.49 2.57
C LEU A 147 -9.07 4.26 1.74
N GLN A 148 -9.94 3.44 2.37
CA GLN A 148 -10.70 2.40 1.67
C GLN A 148 -11.97 3.00 1.05
N GLY A 149 -11.97 3.14 -0.28
CA GLY A 149 -13.04 3.85 -1.01
C GLY A 149 -14.25 3.00 -1.38
N ARG A 150 -14.18 1.67 -1.27
CA ARG A 150 -15.29 0.81 -1.68
C ARG A 150 -16.57 1.06 -0.87
N GLY A 151 -17.69 1.23 -1.59
CA GLY A 151 -19.01 1.40 -1.00
C GLY A 151 -19.37 2.82 -0.59
N LEU A 152 -18.47 3.80 -0.83
CA LEU A 152 -18.79 5.21 -0.62
C LEU A 152 -19.67 5.74 -1.75
N ASN A 153 -20.77 6.38 -1.38
CA ASN A 153 -21.67 7.08 -2.31
C ASN A 153 -21.12 8.47 -2.69
N ALA A 154 -21.77 9.16 -3.64
CA ALA A 154 -21.33 10.46 -4.14
C ALA A 154 -21.22 11.53 -3.03
N ASN A 155 -22.22 11.58 -2.12
CA ASN A 155 -22.24 12.57 -1.03
C ASN A 155 -21.10 12.32 -0.02
N GLU A 156 -20.81 11.05 0.30
CA GLU A 156 -19.70 10.67 1.17
C GLU A 156 -18.36 11.04 0.55
N ARG A 157 -18.19 10.87 -0.77
CA ARG A 157 -16.97 11.28 -1.49
C ARG A 157 -16.75 12.79 -1.44
N LEU A 158 -17.82 13.59 -1.64
CA LEU A 158 -17.74 15.05 -1.54
C LEU A 158 -17.43 15.50 -0.12
N SER A 159 -18.01 14.83 0.90
CA SER A 159 -17.71 15.17 2.29
C SER A 159 -16.27 14.87 2.70
N LEU A 160 -15.64 13.85 2.09
CA LEU A 160 -14.22 13.56 2.32
C LEU A 160 -13.29 14.72 1.96
N MET A 161 -13.59 15.43 0.87
CA MET A 161 -12.78 16.57 0.42
C MET A 161 -12.85 17.75 1.40
N ARG A 162 -13.99 17.95 2.03
CA ARG A 162 -14.28 19.07 2.93
C ARG A 162 -13.95 18.75 4.38
N ASP A 163 -14.39 17.58 4.86
CA ASP A 163 -14.45 17.23 6.28
C ASP A 163 -13.41 16.16 6.67
N GLY A 164 -12.70 15.59 5.70
CA GLY A 164 -11.79 14.46 5.91
C GLY A 164 -12.50 13.12 6.16
N ILE A 165 -11.75 12.13 6.63
CA ILE A 165 -12.27 10.78 6.88
C ILE A 165 -12.91 10.72 8.27
N LYS A 166 -14.21 10.45 8.33
CA LYS A 166 -14.96 10.28 9.59
C LYS A 166 -14.94 8.84 10.10
N ASP A 167 -14.87 7.85 9.20
CA ASP A 167 -14.81 6.44 9.54
C ASP A 167 -13.34 6.01 9.72
N GLU A 168 -12.91 5.87 10.96
CA GLU A 168 -11.54 5.51 11.32
C GLU A 168 -11.11 4.14 10.77
N ASP A 169 -12.03 3.20 10.58
CA ASP A 169 -11.69 1.90 9.99
C ASP A 169 -11.34 2.02 8.51
N ARG A 170 -11.92 3.02 7.82
CA ARG A 170 -11.59 3.35 6.44
C ARG A 170 -10.33 4.22 6.30
N ASN A 171 -9.83 4.80 7.39
CA ASN A 171 -8.70 5.69 7.38
C ASN A 171 -7.38 4.91 7.31
N PHE A 172 -6.70 4.98 6.18
CA PHE A 172 -5.39 4.37 5.94
C PHE A 172 -4.25 5.40 5.92
N THR A 173 -4.50 6.66 6.28
CA THR A 173 -3.52 7.75 6.21
C THR A 173 -2.27 7.48 7.04
N THR A 174 -2.39 6.85 8.20
CA THR A 174 -1.25 6.49 9.06
C THR A 174 -0.32 5.43 8.44
N PHE A 175 -0.79 4.74 7.40
CA PHE A 175 -0.03 3.73 6.66
C PHE A 175 0.53 4.27 5.33
N LEU A 176 0.11 5.47 4.92
CA LEU A 176 0.61 6.13 3.72
C LEU A 176 2.07 6.52 3.94
N GLU A 177 2.96 6.07 3.06
CA GLU A 177 4.41 6.30 3.12
C GLU A 177 5.04 5.92 4.49
N ASN A 178 4.44 4.97 5.21
CA ASN A 178 4.91 4.59 6.55
C ASN A 178 6.05 3.57 6.48
N TRP A 179 7.24 4.04 6.25
CA TRP A 179 8.47 3.23 6.23
C TRP A 179 9.19 3.14 7.58
N SER A 180 8.52 3.50 8.68
CA SER A 180 9.11 3.59 10.03
C SER A 180 9.85 2.32 10.49
N ALA A 181 9.43 1.13 10.03
CA ALA A 181 10.14 -0.12 10.32
C ALA A 181 11.51 -0.17 9.64
N LEU A 182 11.57 0.26 8.36
CA LEU A 182 12.83 0.32 7.61
C LEU A 182 13.72 1.46 8.09
N GLU A 183 13.14 2.60 8.48
CA GLU A 183 13.89 3.70 9.10
C GLU A 183 14.58 3.26 10.39
N LYS A 184 13.90 2.48 11.23
CA LYS A 184 14.49 1.91 12.45
C LYS A 184 15.61 0.93 12.11
N LEU A 185 15.37 0.05 11.13
CA LEU A 185 16.36 -0.92 10.67
C LEU A 185 17.60 -0.23 10.11
N ASN A 186 17.42 0.85 9.32
CA ASN A 186 18.49 1.63 8.70
C ASN A 186 19.40 2.34 9.71
N LYS A 187 18.94 2.53 10.95
CA LYS A 187 19.72 3.14 12.06
C LYS A 187 20.56 2.14 12.85
N ILE A 188 20.39 0.84 12.59
CA ILE A 188 21.22 -0.20 13.23
C ILE A 188 22.59 -0.21 12.54
N ILE A 189 23.62 0.25 13.26
CA ILE A 189 25.01 0.37 12.79
C ILE A 189 25.85 -0.82 13.26
#